data_458a494f74c2660c5ee3ab5c089743d6
#
_entry.id   458a494f74c2660c5ee3ab5c089743d6
#
_cell.length_a   1.000
_cell.length_b   1.000
_cell.length_c   1.000
_cell.angle_alpha   90.00
_cell.angle_beta   90.00
_cell.angle_gamma   90.00
#
_symmetry.space_group_name_H-M   'P 1'
#
loop_
_entity.id
_entity.type
_entity.pdbx_description
1 polymer ?
#
loop_
_entity_poly.entity_id
_entity_poly.type
_entity_poly.pdbx_seq_one_letter_code
_entity_poly.pdbx_strand_id
1 'polypeptide(L)'
;PLGGRSSDWLLAAHYDSGTGLAIANRALFDDAARISRNELRVGWLRPDLNLSAGYIWIDRDEDEGRAVDASELAANVGWQIAPGWWGEAETRYDFSADRAQRAALRVAYRNECITLETGISRRFSSSDLLRAETSFDLSVRLGGFGARQNGPGTVARRNCMR
;
A
#
# COMPACT_ATOMS: atom_id res chain seq x y z
N PRO A 1 4.59 17.96 -14.82
CA PRO A 1 5.42 19.15 -14.86
C PRO A 1 6.90 18.90 -15.18
N LEU A 2 7.25 18.04 -16.10
CA LEU A 2 8.61 17.91 -16.63
C LEU A 2 8.74 18.47 -18.05
N GLY A 3 7.75 19.22 -18.52
CA GLY A 3 7.70 19.80 -19.87
C GLY A 3 7.83 21.32 -19.93
N GLY A 4 8.06 22.01 -18.81
CA GLY A 4 8.24 23.45 -18.75
C GLY A 4 9.61 23.93 -19.22
N ARG A 5 9.74 25.21 -19.56
CA ARG A 5 11.02 25.88 -19.90
C ARG A 5 11.89 26.19 -18.68
N SER A 6 11.39 25.96 -17.47
CA SER A 6 12.05 26.20 -16.19
C SER A 6 12.31 24.87 -15.46
N SER A 7 13.36 24.84 -14.66
CA SER A 7 13.72 23.67 -13.84
C SER A 7 13.01 23.72 -12.50
N ASP A 8 12.34 22.64 -12.14
CA ASP A 8 11.75 22.46 -10.83
C ASP A 8 12.80 22.01 -9.80
N TRP A 9 12.60 22.40 -8.54
CA TRP A 9 13.46 21.99 -7.43
C TRP A 9 12.82 20.85 -6.66
N LEU A 10 13.56 19.74 -6.51
CA LEU A 10 13.13 18.60 -5.69
C LEU A 10 13.82 18.65 -4.32
N LEU A 11 13.01 18.75 -3.26
CA LEU A 11 13.45 18.53 -1.88
C LEU A 11 12.98 17.16 -1.42
N ALA A 12 13.88 16.36 -0.86
CA ALA A 12 13.57 15.08 -0.27
C ALA A 12 14.14 14.98 1.14
N ALA A 13 13.32 14.53 2.08
CA ALA A 13 13.70 14.24 3.45
C ALA A 13 13.32 12.79 3.79
N HIS A 14 14.20 12.12 4.52
CA HIS A 14 13.96 10.76 5.02
C HIS A 14 14.37 10.68 6.47
N TYR A 15 13.54 10.07 7.28
CA TYR A 15 13.79 9.76 8.69
C TYR A 15 13.55 8.29 8.94
N ASP A 16 14.48 7.63 9.60
CA ASP A 16 14.38 6.25 10.10
C ASP A 16 14.73 6.27 11.59
N SER A 17 13.80 5.78 12.41
CA SER A 17 13.99 5.73 13.87
C SER A 17 14.91 4.58 14.33
N GLY A 18 15.25 3.64 13.44
CA GLY A 18 15.93 2.40 13.83
C GLY A 18 15.06 1.43 14.63
N THR A 19 13.82 1.80 14.98
CA THR A 19 12.86 0.99 15.74
C THR A 19 11.62 0.59 14.89
N GLY A 20 11.76 0.71 13.57
CA GLY A 20 10.74 0.31 12.61
C GLY A 20 9.83 1.43 12.11
N LEU A 21 9.96 2.67 12.61
CA LEU A 21 9.27 3.83 12.05
C LEU A 21 10.14 4.50 10.99
N ALA A 22 9.63 4.62 9.78
CA ALA A 22 10.25 5.34 8.68
C ALA A 22 9.28 6.40 8.14
N ILE A 23 9.78 7.59 7.86
CA ILE A 23 9.02 8.70 7.28
C ILE A 23 9.82 9.24 6.11
N ALA A 24 9.19 9.43 4.97
CA ALA A 24 9.79 10.05 3.81
C ALA A 24 8.86 11.14 3.27
N ASN A 25 9.42 12.30 2.98
CA ASN A 25 8.72 13.38 2.30
C ASN A 25 9.50 13.81 1.06
N ARG A 26 8.76 14.09 -0.02
CA ARG A 26 9.29 14.67 -1.26
C ARG A 26 8.40 15.83 -1.65
N ALA A 27 9.01 16.98 -1.87
CA ALA A 27 8.32 18.18 -2.34
C ALA A 27 8.98 18.67 -3.63
N LEU A 28 8.16 18.97 -4.63
CA LEU A 28 8.58 19.62 -5.87
C LEU A 28 8.13 21.07 -5.82
N PHE A 29 9.05 21.97 -6.14
CA PHE A 29 8.83 23.41 -6.15
C PHE A 29 8.99 23.92 -7.56
N ASP A 30 8.10 24.82 -7.97
CA ASP A 30 8.20 25.54 -9.23
C ASP A 30 9.28 26.64 -9.16
N ASP A 31 9.49 27.37 -10.25
CA ASP A 31 10.42 28.49 -10.37
C ASP A 31 10.05 29.70 -9.47
N ALA A 32 8.79 29.82 -9.05
CA ALA A 32 8.31 30.80 -8.09
C ALA A 32 8.41 30.32 -6.63
N ALA A 33 9.08 29.19 -6.37
CA ALA A 33 9.22 28.53 -5.06
C ALA A 33 7.88 28.11 -4.42
N ARG A 34 6.84 27.86 -5.22
CA ARG A 34 5.58 27.29 -4.75
C ARG A 34 5.63 25.77 -4.87
N ILE A 35 5.02 25.08 -3.92
CA ILE A 35 4.93 23.62 -3.97
C ILE A 35 3.97 23.23 -5.09
N SER A 36 4.46 22.52 -6.11
CA SER A 36 3.65 21.95 -7.19
C SER A 36 3.25 20.50 -6.91
N ARG A 37 4.03 19.79 -6.07
CA ARG A 37 3.74 18.42 -5.65
C ARG A 37 4.33 18.13 -4.29
N ASN A 38 3.60 17.41 -3.46
CA ASN A 38 4.10 16.87 -2.20
C ASN A 38 3.71 15.42 -2.04
N GLU A 39 4.65 14.59 -1.63
CA GLU A 39 4.44 13.18 -1.29
C GLU A 39 4.94 12.93 0.12
N LEU A 40 4.09 12.45 0.99
CA LEU A 40 4.44 11.96 2.33
C LEU A 40 4.22 10.45 2.38
N ARG A 41 5.20 9.71 2.87
CA ARG A 41 5.10 8.28 3.16
C ARG A 41 5.48 8.01 4.59
N VAL A 42 4.69 7.20 5.25
CA VAL A 42 4.92 6.73 6.62
C VAL A 42 4.86 5.21 6.61
N GLY A 43 5.86 4.58 7.18
CA GLY A 43 5.90 3.15 7.41
C GLY A 43 6.21 2.87 8.87
N TRP A 44 5.51 1.91 9.48
CA TRP A 44 5.82 1.45 10.82
C TRP A 44 5.73 -0.06 10.86
N LEU A 45 6.88 -0.69 11.07
CA LEU A 45 7.02 -2.15 11.09
C LEU A 45 7.37 -2.61 12.49
N ARG A 46 6.53 -3.48 13.04
CA ARG A 46 6.73 -4.20 14.30
C ARG A 46 6.42 -5.68 14.08
N PRO A 47 6.84 -6.58 14.99
CA PRO A 47 6.54 -8.00 14.86
C PRO A 47 5.04 -8.32 14.77
N ASP A 48 4.22 -7.52 15.44
CA ASP A 48 2.76 -7.67 15.57
C ASP A 48 1.95 -6.65 14.75
N LEU A 49 2.62 -5.66 14.15
CA LEU A 49 1.97 -4.56 13.44
C LEU A 49 2.79 -4.14 12.22
N ASN A 50 2.14 -4.00 11.09
CA ASN A 50 2.68 -3.38 9.88
C ASN A 50 1.72 -2.28 9.45
N LEU A 51 2.17 -1.03 9.46
CA LEU A 51 1.43 0.12 8.98
C LEU A 51 2.19 0.76 7.82
N SER A 52 1.50 1.06 6.73
CA SER A 52 2.01 1.91 5.67
C SER A 52 0.94 2.90 5.25
N ALA A 53 1.32 4.16 5.12
CA ALA A 53 0.45 5.21 4.62
C ALA A 53 1.22 6.10 3.64
N GLY A 54 0.56 6.55 2.59
CA GLY A 54 1.09 7.47 1.61
C GLY A 54 0.04 8.52 1.28
N TYR A 55 0.43 9.77 1.40
CA TYR A 55 -0.36 10.91 0.98
C TYR A 55 0.33 11.61 -0.17
N ILE A 56 -0.42 11.95 -1.21
CA ILE A 56 0.05 12.72 -2.34
C ILE A 56 -0.87 13.93 -2.54
N TRP A 57 -0.26 15.08 -2.73
CA TRP A 57 -0.92 16.29 -3.16
C TRP A 57 -0.21 16.83 -4.40
N ILE A 58 -0.97 17.25 -5.41
CA ILE A 58 -0.47 17.82 -6.65
C ILE A 58 -1.32 19.05 -6.95
N ASP A 59 -0.68 20.18 -7.16
CA ASP A 59 -1.33 21.43 -7.54
C ASP A 59 -2.06 21.31 -8.88
N ARG A 60 -3.11 22.07 -9.05
CA ARG A 60 -3.81 22.19 -10.34
C ARG A 60 -2.84 22.68 -11.42
N ASP A 61 -3.04 22.22 -12.62
CA ASP A 61 -2.29 22.63 -13.79
C ASP A 61 -3.18 22.47 -15.03
N GLU A 62 -3.65 23.59 -15.56
CA GLU A 62 -4.54 23.60 -16.72
C GLU A 62 -3.82 23.17 -18.00
N ASP A 63 -2.52 23.43 -18.11
CA ASP A 63 -1.70 23.03 -19.26
C ASP A 63 -1.51 21.52 -19.32
N GLU A 64 -1.56 20.84 -18.16
CA GLU A 64 -1.58 19.38 -18.05
C GLU A 64 -3.00 18.78 -18.02
N GLY A 65 -4.03 19.60 -18.23
CA GLY A 65 -5.43 19.15 -18.21
C GLY A 65 -5.97 18.86 -16.80
N ARG A 66 -5.32 19.36 -15.74
CA ARG A 66 -5.72 19.20 -14.36
C ARG A 66 -6.32 20.50 -13.81
N ALA A 67 -7.64 20.62 -13.90
CA ALA A 67 -8.38 21.82 -13.50
C ALA A 67 -8.49 22.02 -11.97
N VAL A 68 -8.27 20.97 -11.18
CA VAL A 68 -8.32 20.97 -9.70
C VAL A 68 -7.12 20.25 -9.12
N ASP A 69 -6.78 20.57 -7.87
CA ASP A 69 -5.74 19.88 -7.15
C ASP A 69 -6.07 18.40 -7.02
N ALA A 70 -5.08 17.54 -7.12
CA ALA A 70 -5.22 16.13 -6.81
C ALA A 70 -4.72 15.88 -5.38
N SER A 71 -5.51 15.21 -4.56
CA SER A 71 -5.18 14.91 -3.17
C SER A 71 -5.69 13.52 -2.81
N GLU A 72 -4.77 12.58 -2.57
CA GLU A 72 -5.09 11.19 -2.28
C GLU A 72 -4.34 10.67 -1.06
N LEU A 73 -5.02 9.86 -0.26
CA LEU A 73 -4.45 9.05 0.81
C LEU A 73 -4.62 7.57 0.46
N ALA A 74 -3.54 6.80 0.56
CA ALA A 74 -3.56 5.35 0.58
C ALA A 74 -2.99 4.86 1.90
N ALA A 75 -3.67 3.94 2.57
CA ALA A 75 -3.20 3.36 3.83
C ALA A 75 -3.47 1.85 3.84
N ASN A 76 -2.53 1.13 4.44
CA ASN A 76 -2.62 -0.29 4.70
C ASN A 76 -2.15 -0.53 6.13
N VAL A 77 -2.88 -1.36 6.87
CA VAL A 77 -2.51 -1.81 8.20
C VAL A 77 -2.69 -3.32 8.29
N GLY A 78 -1.64 -4.02 8.71
CA GLY A 78 -1.66 -5.44 9.05
C GLY A 78 -1.34 -5.60 10.53
N TRP A 79 -2.09 -6.43 11.24
CA TRP A 79 -1.87 -6.68 12.67
C TRP A 79 -2.11 -8.12 13.04
N GLN A 80 -1.40 -8.57 14.06
CA GLN A 80 -1.62 -9.89 14.63
C GLN A 80 -2.82 -9.86 15.57
N ILE A 81 -3.88 -10.61 15.24
CA ILE A 81 -5.10 -10.72 16.05
C ILE A 81 -4.88 -11.69 17.21
N ALA A 82 -4.22 -12.83 16.90
CA ALA A 82 -3.86 -13.88 17.83
C ALA A 82 -2.71 -14.71 17.22
N PRO A 83 -2.06 -15.61 17.97
CA PRO A 83 -1.06 -16.52 17.38
C PRO A 83 -1.60 -17.23 16.15
N GLY A 84 -0.92 -17.04 15.01
CA GLY A 84 -1.32 -17.57 13.70
C GLY A 84 -2.41 -16.78 12.98
N TRP A 85 -3.11 -15.85 13.62
CA TRP A 85 -4.16 -15.04 13.02
C TRP A 85 -3.71 -13.61 12.73
N TRP A 86 -3.95 -13.17 11.52
CA TRP A 86 -3.60 -11.83 11.05
C TRP A 86 -4.81 -11.14 10.43
N GLY A 87 -4.97 -9.87 10.74
CA GLY A 87 -5.89 -8.95 10.08
C GLY A 87 -5.13 -8.01 9.17
N GLU A 88 -5.76 -7.59 8.08
CA GLU A 88 -5.26 -6.56 7.19
C GLU A 88 -6.42 -5.67 6.75
N ALA A 89 -6.22 -4.35 6.81
CA ALA A 89 -7.16 -3.38 6.26
C ALA A 89 -6.42 -2.43 5.31
N GLU A 90 -7.06 -2.14 4.18
CA GLU A 90 -6.56 -1.24 3.13
C GLU A 90 -7.63 -0.19 2.82
N THR A 91 -7.20 1.06 2.62
CA THR A 91 -8.08 2.11 2.14
C THR A 91 -7.35 3.03 1.16
N ARG A 92 -8.12 3.58 0.22
CA ARG A 92 -7.71 4.68 -0.64
C ARG A 92 -8.82 5.72 -0.67
N TYR A 93 -8.49 6.95 -0.37
CA TYR A 93 -9.41 8.07 -0.30
C TYR A 93 -8.92 9.21 -1.17
N ASP A 94 -9.83 9.77 -1.95
CA ASP A 94 -9.61 10.93 -2.82
C ASP A 94 -10.28 12.13 -2.16
N PHE A 95 -9.47 13.05 -1.62
CA PHE A 95 -9.96 14.26 -0.98
C PHE A 95 -10.47 15.29 -1.98
N SER A 96 -9.94 15.29 -3.21
CA SER A 96 -10.38 16.22 -4.24
C SER A 96 -11.80 15.90 -4.74
N ALA A 97 -12.13 14.62 -4.75
CA ALA A 97 -13.46 14.13 -5.13
C ALA A 97 -14.36 13.82 -3.90
N ASP A 98 -13.85 14.05 -2.67
CA ASP A 98 -14.50 13.76 -1.39
C ASP A 98 -15.14 12.36 -1.32
N ARG A 99 -14.38 11.34 -1.73
CA ARG A 99 -14.87 9.96 -1.78
C ARG A 99 -13.80 8.91 -1.53
N ALA A 100 -14.22 7.82 -0.90
CA ALA A 100 -13.42 6.61 -0.89
C ALA A 100 -13.33 6.05 -2.32
N GLN A 101 -12.14 5.65 -2.76
CA GLN A 101 -11.93 4.95 -4.01
C GLN A 101 -11.96 3.43 -3.80
N ARG A 102 -11.35 2.96 -2.70
CA ARG A 102 -11.24 1.55 -2.37
C ARG A 102 -11.19 1.35 -0.85
N ALA A 103 -11.80 0.27 -0.39
CA ALA A 103 -11.57 -0.30 0.93
C ALA A 103 -11.49 -1.82 0.83
N ALA A 104 -10.65 -2.43 1.66
CA ALA A 104 -10.55 -3.89 1.77
C ALA A 104 -10.26 -4.30 3.21
N LEU A 105 -10.76 -5.47 3.56
CA LEU A 105 -10.48 -6.15 4.83
C LEU A 105 -10.15 -7.61 4.54
N ARG A 106 -9.07 -8.11 5.13
CA ARG A 106 -8.65 -9.51 5.02
C ARG A 106 -8.36 -10.08 6.39
N VAL A 107 -8.59 -11.38 6.52
CA VAL A 107 -8.17 -12.18 7.67
C VAL A 107 -7.40 -13.37 7.15
N ALA A 108 -6.27 -13.65 7.76
CA ALA A 108 -5.42 -14.78 7.42
C ALA A 108 -5.13 -15.63 8.65
N TYR A 109 -5.22 -16.94 8.48
CA TYR A 109 -4.67 -17.91 9.41
C TYR A 109 -3.42 -18.53 8.81
N ARG A 110 -2.32 -18.50 9.53
CA ARG A 110 -1.01 -19.01 9.09
C ARG A 110 -0.42 -19.92 10.14
N ASN A 111 -0.12 -21.16 9.75
CA ASN A 111 0.71 -22.05 10.51
C ASN A 111 1.81 -22.64 9.60
N GLU A 112 2.59 -23.59 10.09
CA GLU A 112 3.71 -24.16 9.33
C GLU A 112 3.28 -24.84 8.02
N CYS A 113 2.05 -25.33 7.95
CA CYS A 113 1.55 -26.21 6.90
C CYS A 113 0.43 -25.61 6.04
N ILE A 114 -0.32 -24.65 6.60
CA ILE A 114 -1.51 -24.09 5.93
C ILE A 114 -1.48 -22.57 6.07
N THR A 115 -1.74 -21.89 4.97
CA THR A 115 -2.13 -20.50 4.97
C THR A 115 -3.54 -20.42 4.39
N LEU A 116 -4.49 -19.95 5.18
CA LEU A 116 -5.86 -19.67 4.77
C LEU A 116 -6.05 -18.16 4.80
N GLU A 117 -6.48 -17.56 3.71
CA GLU A 117 -6.75 -16.12 3.62
C GLU A 117 -8.16 -15.92 3.06
N THR A 118 -8.92 -15.05 3.69
CA THR A 118 -10.22 -14.59 3.17
C THR A 118 -10.32 -13.08 3.26
N GLY A 119 -11.01 -12.48 2.33
CA GLY A 119 -11.14 -11.04 2.28
C GLY A 119 -12.39 -10.57 1.58
N ILE A 120 -12.70 -9.32 1.85
CA ILE A 120 -13.69 -8.53 1.15
C ILE A 120 -13.04 -7.25 0.70
N SER A 121 -13.26 -6.86 -0.54
CA SER A 121 -12.82 -5.57 -1.05
C SER A 121 -13.96 -4.88 -1.80
N ARG A 122 -14.03 -3.56 -1.68
CA ARG A 122 -14.98 -2.73 -2.40
C ARG A 122 -14.28 -1.60 -3.11
N ARG A 123 -14.53 -1.48 -4.39
CA ARG A 123 -14.24 -0.30 -5.20
C ARG A 123 -15.49 0.56 -5.23
N PHE A 124 -15.35 1.83 -4.84
CA PHE A 124 -16.46 2.79 -4.81
C PHE A 124 -16.49 3.68 -6.06
N SER A 125 -15.31 3.89 -6.69
CA SER A 125 -15.21 4.69 -7.91
C SER A 125 -15.66 3.87 -9.11
N SER A 126 -16.44 4.51 -9.99
CA SER A 126 -16.79 4.01 -11.31
C SER A 126 -16.19 4.92 -12.38
N SER A 127 -15.77 4.36 -13.49
CA SER A 127 -15.38 5.04 -14.72
C SER A 127 -16.13 4.41 -15.89
N ASP A 128 -15.97 4.96 -17.09
CA ASP A 128 -16.61 4.41 -18.30
C ASP A 128 -16.28 2.93 -18.55
N LEU A 129 -15.12 2.48 -18.04
CA LEU A 129 -14.61 1.11 -18.20
C LEU A 129 -14.74 0.24 -16.94
N LEU A 130 -14.94 0.84 -15.74
CA LEU A 130 -14.95 0.14 -14.46
C LEU A 130 -16.15 0.54 -13.63
N ARG A 131 -16.88 -0.44 -13.12
CA ARG A 131 -18.02 -0.23 -12.22
C ARG A 131 -17.60 -0.37 -10.76
N ALA A 132 -18.36 0.28 -9.85
CA ALA A 132 -18.26 0.00 -8.43
C ALA A 132 -18.57 -1.48 -8.19
N GLU A 133 -17.68 -2.16 -7.47
CA GLU A 133 -17.74 -3.61 -7.31
C GLU A 133 -17.34 -3.99 -5.89
N THR A 134 -18.02 -5.03 -5.39
CA THR A 134 -17.61 -5.72 -4.16
C THR A 134 -17.14 -7.11 -4.54
N SER A 135 -15.92 -7.46 -4.14
CA SER A 135 -15.29 -8.74 -4.42
C SER A 135 -14.99 -9.46 -3.10
N PHE A 136 -15.18 -10.78 -3.11
CA PHE A 136 -14.79 -11.67 -2.03
C PHE A 136 -13.70 -12.59 -2.55
N ASP A 137 -12.68 -12.81 -1.75
CA ASP A 137 -11.60 -13.73 -2.07
C ASP A 137 -11.41 -14.78 -0.96
N LEU A 138 -11.05 -15.96 -1.37
CA LEU A 138 -10.64 -17.07 -0.51
C LEU A 138 -9.42 -17.74 -1.13
N SER A 139 -8.35 -17.85 -0.38
CA SER A 139 -7.13 -18.51 -0.81
C SER A 139 -6.68 -19.53 0.22
N VAL A 140 -6.31 -20.72 -0.24
CA VAL A 140 -5.75 -21.77 0.58
C VAL A 140 -4.39 -22.17 -0.01
N ARG A 141 -3.34 -22.07 0.77
CA ARG A 141 -2.00 -22.54 0.43
C ARG A 141 -1.60 -23.66 1.37
N LEU A 142 -1.21 -24.79 0.81
CA LEU A 142 -0.72 -25.95 1.57
C LEU A 142 0.81 -25.96 1.50
N GLY A 143 1.46 -25.87 2.65
CA GLY A 143 2.91 -26.05 2.78
C GLY A 143 3.27 -27.54 2.68
N GLY A 144 4.42 -27.87 2.10
CA GLY A 144 4.90 -29.26 2.02
C GLY A 144 4.52 -30.03 0.75
N PHE A 145 3.67 -29.50 -0.11
CA PHE A 145 3.31 -30.08 -1.41
C PHE A 145 4.01 -29.37 -2.58
N GLY A 146 5.35 -29.21 -2.51
CA GLY A 146 6.14 -28.63 -3.58
C GLY A 146 7.09 -29.65 -4.21
N ALA A 147 7.22 -29.62 -5.54
CA ALA A 147 8.21 -30.43 -6.25
C ALA A 147 9.62 -30.12 -5.70
N ARG A 148 10.42 -31.18 -5.47
CA ARG A 148 11.85 -31.06 -5.13
C ARG A 148 12.57 -30.29 -6.22
N GLN A 149 12.99 -29.06 -5.93
CA GLN A 149 14.15 -28.52 -6.63
C GLN A 149 15.38 -29.09 -5.94
N ASN A 150 16.08 -29.99 -6.64
CA ASN A 150 17.37 -30.50 -6.22
C ASN A 150 18.42 -29.39 -6.39
N GLY A 151 18.66 -28.60 -5.34
CA GLY A 151 19.77 -27.69 -5.20
C GLY A 151 20.54 -28.00 -3.92
N PRO A 152 21.89 -27.80 -3.87
CA PRO A 152 22.68 -28.07 -2.69
C PRO A 152 22.45 -26.98 -1.61
N GLY A 153 21.43 -27.15 -0.80
CA GLY A 153 21.11 -26.35 0.36
C GLY A 153 20.04 -27.08 1.16
N THR A 154 20.43 -27.64 2.27
CA THR A 154 19.56 -28.36 3.21
C THR A 154 18.47 -27.41 3.74
N VAL A 155 17.34 -27.34 3.07
CA VAL A 155 16.12 -26.79 3.64
C VAL A 155 15.55 -27.86 4.58
N ALA A 156 15.53 -27.56 5.88
CA ALA A 156 14.94 -28.42 6.89
C ALA A 156 13.50 -28.78 6.45
N ARG A 157 13.25 -30.08 6.28
CA ARG A 157 11.91 -30.61 6.03
C ARG A 157 11.04 -30.29 7.23
N ARG A 158 10.12 -29.34 7.06
CA ARG A 158 9.03 -29.16 8.01
C ARG A 158 8.03 -30.29 7.77
N ASN A 159 7.93 -31.21 8.72
CA ASN A 159 6.95 -32.29 8.68
C ASN A 159 5.57 -31.72 9.01
N CYS A 160 4.76 -31.52 8.00
CA CYS A 160 3.34 -31.18 8.15
C CYS A 160 2.45 -32.37 8.54
N MET A 161 3.05 -33.52 8.82
CA MET A 161 2.35 -34.72 9.31
C MET A 161 2.76 -34.99 10.75
N ARG A 162 2.02 -34.42 11.68
CA ARG A 162 1.86 -34.94 13.04
C ARG A 162 0.54 -34.56 13.61
#